data_a32686155bfa5288de3a8ed4f2d61c2f
#
_entry.id   a32686155bfa5288de3a8ed4f2d61c2f
#
_cell.length_a   1.000
_cell.length_b   1.000
_cell.length_c   1.000
_cell.angle_alpha   90.00
_cell.angle_beta   90.00
_cell.angle_gamma   90.00
#
_symmetry.space_group_name_H-M   'P 1'
#
loop_
_entity.id
_entity.type
_entity.pdbx_description
1 polymer ?
#
loop_
_entity_poly.entity_id
_entity_poly.type
_entity_poly.pdbx_seq_one_letter_code
_entity_poly.pdbx_strand_id
1 'polypeptide(L)'
;VIDGLPDNDPNKVPSLAFEGGGDPDKGVKPFKLMGSLLKQQPRDIVYNLCQYGMGDVWKWGDEVNAQSWRTTNDITDTWSSVKNIALAQDKAAPFAKPGNRNDPDMLVVGVVGWGNPHQSRLKPDEQYLHMSLWSIFSAPLLIGCDLEKLDDFTLNLLTNDEVIAVNQDALGKQGVCLQTIGELRIYVKDLEDGSKAVAFANFGREKVTLPYKDFKKLGISGVQTVRDLWRQKDIAEINTDKKGLSLDIPAHGVAYYKFISLK
;
A
#
# COMPACT_ATOMS: atom_id res chain seq x y z
N VAL A 1 1.01 9.97 -21.55
CA VAL A 1 -0.12 9.07 -21.79
C VAL A 1 -1.38 9.88 -21.55
N ILE A 2 -2.21 10.05 -22.56
CA ILE A 2 -3.49 10.74 -22.45
C ILE A 2 -4.54 9.63 -22.27
N ASP A 3 -4.67 9.13 -21.04
CA ASP A 3 -5.77 8.26 -20.67
C ASP A 3 -7.01 9.10 -20.40
N GLY A 4 -8.15 8.61 -20.82
CA GLY A 4 -9.43 9.29 -20.71
C GLY A 4 -10.00 9.83 -22.04
N LEU A 5 -9.29 9.69 -23.15
CA LEU A 5 -9.85 9.93 -24.45
C LEU A 5 -10.77 8.76 -24.88
N PRO A 6 -11.88 9.02 -25.57
CA PRO A 6 -12.74 7.98 -26.13
C PRO A 6 -11.94 7.00 -26.98
N ASP A 7 -12.37 5.74 -27.04
CA ASP A 7 -11.67 4.68 -27.78
C ASP A 7 -11.52 4.95 -29.29
N ASN A 8 -12.34 5.84 -29.82
CA ASN A 8 -12.32 6.27 -31.21
C ASN A 8 -11.59 7.60 -31.47
N ASP A 9 -10.95 8.19 -30.44
CA ASP A 9 -10.19 9.42 -30.63
C ASP A 9 -8.88 9.12 -31.39
N PRO A 10 -8.61 9.79 -32.50
CA PRO A 10 -7.40 9.57 -33.31
C PRO A 10 -6.11 9.98 -32.59
N ASN A 11 -6.21 10.77 -31.51
CA ASN A 11 -5.08 11.19 -30.70
C ASN A 11 -4.86 10.26 -29.49
N LYS A 12 -5.76 9.30 -29.27
CA LYS A 12 -5.55 8.27 -28.26
C LYS A 12 -4.34 7.45 -28.68
N VAL A 13 -3.23 7.64 -28.00
CA VAL A 13 -2.11 6.70 -28.10
C VAL A 13 -2.64 5.38 -27.53
N PRO A 14 -2.71 4.33 -28.36
CA PRO A 14 -3.21 3.06 -27.87
C PRO A 14 -2.39 2.62 -26.64
N SER A 15 -3.05 2.31 -25.55
CA SER A 15 -2.48 1.57 -24.40
C SER A 15 -2.00 0.17 -24.80
N LEU A 16 -1.86 -0.05 -26.02
CA LEU A 16 -1.90 -1.18 -26.92
C LEU A 16 -0.73 -2.10 -26.89
N ALA A 17 0.31 -1.77 -26.18
CA ALA A 17 1.50 -2.61 -26.28
C ALA A 17 1.35 -3.95 -25.56
N PHE A 18 0.33 -4.10 -24.70
CA PHE A 18 0.25 -5.23 -23.77
C PHE A 18 -1.05 -6.04 -23.84
N GLU A 19 -2.12 -5.50 -24.41
CA GLU A 19 -3.35 -6.24 -24.64
C GLU A 19 -3.32 -6.89 -26.01
N GLY A 20 -3.04 -8.17 -26.10
CA GLY A 20 -3.20 -8.94 -27.35
C GLY A 20 -1.93 -9.37 -28.06
N GLY A 21 -0.83 -9.62 -27.38
CA GLY A 21 0.34 -10.26 -27.96
C GLY A 21 1.21 -9.38 -28.87
N GLY A 22 1.17 -8.08 -28.66
CA GLY A 22 2.12 -7.13 -29.25
C GLY A 22 3.54 -7.35 -28.71
N ASP A 23 4.55 -6.86 -29.46
CA ASP A 23 5.94 -6.90 -29.06
C ASP A 23 6.13 -6.24 -27.67
N PRO A 24 6.43 -7.00 -26.60
CA PRO A 24 6.58 -6.44 -25.25
C PRO A 24 7.62 -5.32 -25.18
N ASP A 25 8.63 -5.39 -26.05
CA ASP A 25 9.69 -4.39 -26.12
C ASP A 25 9.18 -3.01 -26.56
N LYS A 26 8.12 -2.93 -27.33
CA LYS A 26 7.58 -1.63 -27.79
C LYS A 26 7.08 -0.79 -26.63
N GLY A 27 6.43 -1.41 -25.64
CA GLY A 27 5.94 -0.71 -24.46
C GLY A 27 7.06 -0.28 -23.51
N VAL A 28 8.14 -1.04 -23.41
CA VAL A 28 9.26 -0.79 -22.49
C VAL A 28 10.28 0.21 -23.05
N LYS A 29 10.49 0.24 -24.37
CA LYS A 29 11.50 1.09 -25.04
C LYS A 29 11.46 2.58 -24.66
N PRO A 30 10.32 3.27 -24.62
CA PRO A 30 10.28 4.69 -24.23
C PRO A 30 10.76 4.91 -22.80
N PHE A 31 10.37 4.02 -21.88
CA PHE A 31 10.78 4.11 -20.47
C PHE A 31 12.27 3.82 -20.30
N LYS A 32 12.80 2.86 -21.06
CA LYS A 32 14.25 2.56 -21.08
C LYS A 32 15.07 3.74 -21.57
N LEU A 33 14.62 4.40 -22.65
CA LEU A 33 15.26 5.62 -23.14
C LEU A 33 15.23 6.72 -22.08
N MET A 34 14.05 7.02 -21.51
CA MET A 34 13.90 8.04 -20.49
C MET A 34 14.76 7.72 -19.26
N GLY A 35 14.71 6.50 -18.72
CA GLY A 35 15.53 6.11 -17.59
C GLY A 35 17.04 6.25 -17.85
N SER A 36 17.51 5.95 -19.08
CA SER A 36 18.91 6.13 -19.47
C SER A 36 19.33 7.61 -19.50
N LEU A 37 18.44 8.50 -19.98
CA LEU A 37 18.68 9.94 -20.02
C LEU A 37 18.64 10.57 -18.63
N LEU A 38 17.72 10.14 -17.76
CA LEU A 38 17.65 10.59 -16.38
C LEU A 38 18.91 10.22 -15.60
N LYS A 39 19.43 9.00 -15.80
CA LYS A 39 20.66 8.52 -15.15
C LYS A 39 21.92 9.32 -15.56
N GLN A 40 21.90 9.96 -16.71
CA GLN A 40 23.03 10.81 -17.20
C GLN A 40 23.01 12.22 -16.59
N GLN A 41 21.97 12.59 -15.85
CA GLN A 41 21.91 13.92 -15.25
C GLN A 41 22.84 14.02 -14.04
N PRO A 42 23.44 15.21 -13.77
CA PRO A 42 24.38 15.40 -12.67
C PRO A 42 23.69 15.57 -11.30
N ARG A 43 22.52 14.97 -11.11
CA ARG A 43 21.74 14.98 -9.88
C ARG A 43 20.87 13.73 -9.79
N ASP A 44 20.48 13.35 -8.59
CA ASP A 44 19.53 12.27 -8.37
C ASP A 44 18.12 12.69 -8.81
N ILE A 45 17.45 11.78 -9.51
CA ILE A 45 16.08 11.95 -9.98
C ILE A 45 15.31 10.67 -9.68
N VAL A 46 14.22 10.80 -8.92
CA VAL A 46 13.28 9.70 -8.71
C VAL A 46 12.40 9.57 -9.96
N TYR A 47 12.40 8.37 -10.53
CA TYR A 47 11.62 8.05 -11.71
C TYR A 47 10.46 7.12 -11.34
N ASN A 48 9.24 7.64 -11.38
CA ASN A 48 8.01 6.88 -11.18
C ASN A 48 7.35 6.61 -12.54
N LEU A 49 6.95 5.34 -12.79
CA LEU A 49 6.27 4.95 -14.02
C LEU A 49 4.76 4.95 -13.81
N CYS A 50 4.04 5.74 -14.59
CA CYS A 50 2.56 5.75 -14.60
C CYS A 50 2.03 4.74 -15.62
N GLN A 51 2.22 3.43 -15.33
CA GLN A 51 1.89 2.31 -16.23
C GLN A 51 0.64 1.53 -15.83
N TYR A 52 -0.04 1.91 -14.74
CA TYR A 52 -1.31 1.32 -14.30
C TYR A 52 -1.30 -0.23 -14.16
N GLY A 53 -0.13 -0.83 -13.95
CA GLY A 53 0.04 -2.28 -13.89
C GLY A 53 0.11 -2.99 -15.23
N MET A 54 -0.02 -2.24 -16.35
CA MET A 54 0.03 -2.82 -17.69
C MET A 54 1.38 -3.48 -17.97
N GLY A 55 1.34 -4.64 -18.62
CA GLY A 55 2.53 -5.42 -18.95
C GLY A 55 3.30 -5.90 -17.73
N ASP A 56 2.63 -6.06 -16.58
CA ASP A 56 3.28 -6.43 -15.32
C ASP A 56 4.50 -5.54 -15.02
N VAL A 57 4.31 -4.23 -15.05
CA VAL A 57 5.37 -3.21 -14.91
C VAL A 57 6.35 -3.49 -13.76
N TRP A 58 5.90 -4.13 -12.69
CA TRP A 58 6.73 -4.56 -11.55
C TRP A 58 7.83 -5.55 -11.93
N LYS A 59 7.70 -6.27 -13.07
CA LYS A 59 8.71 -7.25 -13.53
C LYS A 59 9.90 -6.59 -14.24
N TRP A 60 9.71 -5.40 -14.80
CA TRP A 60 10.71 -4.72 -15.64
C TRP A 60 11.01 -3.26 -15.23
N GLY A 61 10.25 -2.71 -14.29
CA GLY A 61 10.38 -1.31 -13.90
C GLY A 61 11.78 -0.94 -13.39
N ASP A 62 12.44 -1.82 -12.64
CA ASP A 62 13.80 -1.62 -12.17
C ASP A 62 14.85 -1.69 -13.31
N GLU A 63 14.61 -2.47 -14.36
CA GLU A 63 15.50 -2.58 -15.53
C GLU A 63 15.58 -1.28 -16.33
N VAL A 64 14.56 -0.42 -16.22
CA VAL A 64 14.53 0.90 -16.85
C VAL A 64 14.95 2.03 -15.90
N ASN A 65 15.60 1.69 -14.78
CA ASN A 65 16.05 2.60 -13.72
C ASN A 65 14.91 3.37 -13.01
N ALA A 66 13.70 2.80 -12.96
CA ALA A 66 12.62 3.38 -12.17
C ALA A 66 12.73 3.00 -10.69
N GLN A 67 12.35 3.91 -9.80
CA GLN A 67 12.29 3.69 -8.35
C GLN A 67 10.90 3.31 -7.87
N SER A 68 9.87 3.60 -8.66
CA SER A 68 8.49 3.18 -8.38
C SER A 68 7.67 3.08 -9.66
N TRP A 69 6.54 2.39 -9.57
CA TRP A 69 5.63 2.19 -10.69
C TRP A 69 4.20 1.98 -10.23
N ARG A 70 3.27 2.64 -10.89
CA ARG A 70 1.83 2.48 -10.68
C ARG A 70 1.41 1.05 -11.01
N THR A 71 0.73 0.40 -10.08
CA THR A 71 0.32 -1.01 -10.17
C THR A 71 -1.13 -1.18 -10.62
N THR A 72 -1.93 -0.12 -10.54
CA THR A 72 -3.37 -0.09 -10.83
C THR A 72 -3.77 1.23 -11.46
N ASN A 73 -5.01 1.32 -11.95
CA ASN A 73 -5.63 2.57 -12.41
C ASN A 73 -5.71 3.60 -11.29
N ASP A 74 -6.07 4.84 -11.65
CA ASP A 74 -6.17 5.96 -10.72
C ASP A 74 -7.14 5.69 -9.59
N ILE A 75 -6.72 6.09 -8.39
CA ILE A 75 -7.52 5.98 -7.18
C ILE A 75 -8.58 7.08 -7.14
N THR A 76 -9.72 6.75 -6.56
CA THR A 76 -10.72 7.73 -6.12
C THR A 76 -11.00 7.57 -4.64
N ASP A 77 -11.50 8.61 -4.00
CA ASP A 77 -11.87 8.64 -2.59
C ASP A 77 -13.19 7.88 -2.30
N THR A 78 -13.33 6.69 -2.88
CA THR A 78 -14.43 5.77 -2.64
C THR A 78 -13.92 4.46 -2.05
N TRP A 79 -14.70 3.88 -1.13
CA TRP A 79 -14.35 2.60 -0.53
C TRP A 79 -14.05 1.50 -1.57
N SER A 80 -14.86 1.42 -2.63
CA SER A 80 -14.67 0.42 -3.69
C SER A 80 -13.34 0.60 -4.41
N SER A 81 -12.91 1.84 -4.67
CA SER A 81 -11.62 2.13 -5.30
C SER A 81 -10.47 1.69 -4.39
N VAL A 82 -10.45 2.13 -3.13
CA VAL A 82 -9.41 1.74 -2.16
C VAL A 82 -9.35 0.23 -1.97
N LYS A 83 -10.52 -0.42 -1.78
CA LYS A 83 -10.60 -1.89 -1.64
C LYS A 83 -10.00 -2.62 -2.84
N ASN A 84 -10.42 -2.27 -4.05
CA ASN A 84 -10.00 -2.98 -5.27
C ASN A 84 -8.50 -2.80 -5.54
N ILE A 85 -7.98 -1.59 -5.34
CA ILE A 85 -6.56 -1.29 -5.48
C ILE A 85 -5.74 -2.07 -4.45
N ALA A 86 -6.15 -2.06 -3.18
CA ALA A 86 -5.45 -2.78 -2.12
C ALA A 86 -5.40 -4.30 -2.40
N LEU A 87 -6.52 -4.89 -2.83
CA LEU A 87 -6.60 -6.32 -3.13
C LEU A 87 -5.75 -6.75 -4.34
N ALA A 88 -5.39 -5.82 -5.21
CA ALA A 88 -4.57 -6.09 -6.38
C ALA A 88 -3.05 -6.09 -6.10
N GLN A 89 -2.59 -5.71 -4.88
CA GLN A 89 -1.17 -5.50 -4.61
C GLN A 89 -0.36 -6.78 -4.41
N ASP A 90 -0.97 -7.88 -3.99
CA ASP A 90 -0.24 -9.10 -3.63
C ASP A 90 0.63 -9.66 -4.77
N LYS A 91 0.19 -9.55 -6.03
CA LYS A 91 0.93 -10.04 -7.20
C LYS A 91 2.23 -9.27 -7.47
N ALA A 92 2.28 -8.00 -7.09
CA ALA A 92 3.45 -7.14 -7.28
C ALA A 92 4.43 -7.21 -6.07
N ALA A 93 4.00 -7.76 -4.93
CA ALA A 93 4.78 -7.78 -3.69
C ALA A 93 6.19 -8.37 -3.84
N PRO A 94 6.44 -9.47 -4.58
CA PRO A 94 7.79 -10.04 -4.73
C PRO A 94 8.80 -9.10 -5.39
N PHE A 95 8.37 -8.05 -6.05
CA PHE A 95 9.21 -7.11 -6.79
C PHE A 95 9.55 -5.85 -6.00
N ALA A 96 8.92 -5.64 -4.84
CA ALA A 96 9.28 -4.55 -3.93
C ALA A 96 10.59 -4.87 -3.19
N LYS A 97 11.52 -3.93 -3.22
CA LYS A 97 12.84 -4.02 -2.57
C LYS A 97 13.37 -2.61 -2.28
N PRO A 98 14.47 -2.45 -1.52
CA PRO A 98 15.07 -1.14 -1.33
C PRO A 98 15.34 -0.44 -2.67
N GLY A 99 14.87 0.81 -2.79
CA GLY A 99 14.99 1.60 -4.03
C GLY A 99 13.92 1.31 -5.11
N ASN A 100 13.08 0.29 -4.94
CA ASN A 100 12.05 -0.08 -5.91
C ASN A 100 10.72 -0.36 -5.19
N ARG A 101 9.68 0.42 -5.51
CA ARG A 101 8.39 0.38 -4.81
C ARG A 101 7.22 0.20 -5.77
N ASN A 102 6.29 -0.66 -5.37
CA ASN A 102 4.98 -0.73 -5.98
C ASN A 102 4.15 0.48 -5.53
N ASP A 103 3.56 1.17 -6.48
CA ASP A 103 2.79 2.39 -6.25
C ASP A 103 1.29 2.12 -6.51
N PRO A 104 0.48 1.95 -5.46
CA PRO A 104 -0.97 1.79 -5.59
C PRO A 104 -1.71 3.13 -5.77
N ASP A 105 -1.01 4.21 -6.05
CA ASP A 105 -1.48 5.59 -6.14
C ASP A 105 -1.48 6.35 -4.79
N MET A 106 -1.89 7.61 -4.84
CA MET A 106 -1.82 8.56 -3.72
C MET A 106 -2.77 8.23 -2.57
N LEU A 107 -2.54 8.88 -1.44
CA LEU A 107 -3.44 8.88 -0.30
C LEU A 107 -4.60 9.85 -0.53
N VAL A 108 -5.83 9.36 -0.56
CA VAL A 108 -7.06 10.15 -0.79
C VAL A 108 -7.80 10.43 0.52
N VAL A 109 -7.09 11.06 1.46
CA VAL A 109 -7.58 11.45 2.80
C VAL A 109 -7.68 12.97 2.92
N GLY A 110 -8.43 13.49 3.89
CA GLY A 110 -8.60 14.93 4.08
C GLY A 110 -9.37 15.62 2.96
N VAL A 111 -8.98 16.83 2.57
CA VAL A 111 -9.59 17.58 1.46
C VAL A 111 -8.95 17.17 0.14
N VAL A 112 -9.72 16.55 -0.72
CA VAL A 112 -9.29 16.00 -2.03
C VAL A 112 -10.12 16.61 -3.16
N GLY A 113 -9.80 16.26 -4.41
CA GLY A 113 -10.54 16.62 -5.61
C GLY A 113 -9.84 17.63 -6.50
N TRP A 114 -9.75 17.31 -7.78
CA TRP A 114 -9.13 18.13 -8.81
C TRP A 114 -10.16 19.13 -9.37
N GLY A 115 -9.94 20.41 -9.09
CA GLY A 115 -10.83 21.48 -9.57
C GLY A 115 -12.17 21.62 -8.81
N ASN A 116 -12.52 20.65 -7.95
CA ASN A 116 -13.67 20.69 -7.07
C ASN A 116 -13.31 20.11 -5.68
N PRO A 117 -12.58 20.85 -4.85
CA PRO A 117 -12.13 20.37 -3.54
C PRO A 117 -13.31 20.01 -2.62
N HIS A 118 -13.23 18.85 -1.99
CA HIS A 118 -14.22 18.36 -1.02
C HIS A 118 -13.55 17.47 0.02
N GLN A 119 -14.19 17.30 1.15
CA GLN A 119 -13.74 16.30 2.13
C GLN A 119 -13.81 14.91 1.53
N SER A 120 -12.78 14.10 1.79
CA SER A 120 -12.76 12.70 1.35
C SER A 120 -14.06 12.00 1.74
N ARG A 121 -14.65 11.28 0.79
CA ARG A 121 -15.86 10.47 1.00
C ARG A 121 -15.60 9.19 1.80
N LEU A 122 -14.34 8.88 2.07
CA LEU A 122 -13.94 7.78 2.95
C LEU A 122 -14.31 8.12 4.41
N LYS A 123 -14.94 7.17 5.09
CA LYS A 123 -15.18 7.26 6.52
C LYS A 123 -13.87 7.22 7.32
N PRO A 124 -13.83 7.66 8.57
CA PRO A 124 -12.60 7.61 9.38
C PRO A 124 -11.93 6.23 9.43
N ASP A 125 -12.69 5.16 9.65
CA ASP A 125 -12.15 3.80 9.68
C ASP A 125 -11.56 3.37 8.32
N GLU A 126 -12.19 3.81 7.21
CA GLU A 126 -11.70 3.57 5.85
C GLU A 126 -10.40 4.34 5.57
N GLN A 127 -10.25 5.55 6.11
CA GLN A 127 -9.00 6.34 6.00
C GLN A 127 -7.88 5.70 6.82
N TYR A 128 -8.15 5.21 8.04
CA TYR A 128 -7.20 4.43 8.84
C TYR A 128 -6.77 3.15 8.11
N LEU A 129 -7.71 2.42 7.51
CA LEU A 129 -7.41 1.22 6.74
C LEU A 129 -6.57 1.55 5.51
N HIS A 130 -6.94 2.59 4.76
CA HIS A 130 -6.20 3.06 3.59
C HIS A 130 -4.74 3.36 3.92
N MET A 131 -4.47 4.22 4.90
CA MET A 131 -3.11 4.57 5.34
C MET A 131 -2.35 3.34 5.86
N SER A 132 -2.99 2.43 6.62
CA SER A 132 -2.36 1.21 7.13
C SER A 132 -1.92 0.28 6.01
N LEU A 133 -2.75 0.11 4.97
CA LEU A 133 -2.41 -0.74 3.84
C LEU A 133 -1.28 -0.14 2.99
N TRP A 134 -1.30 1.16 2.69
CA TRP A 134 -0.20 1.83 2.00
C TRP A 134 1.10 1.75 2.79
N SER A 135 1.00 1.88 4.12
CA SER A 135 2.15 1.70 5.00
C SER A 135 2.72 0.28 4.93
N ILE A 136 1.90 -0.75 5.14
CA ILE A 136 2.39 -2.14 5.16
C ILE A 136 2.87 -2.60 3.78
N PHE A 137 2.33 -2.03 2.69
CA PHE A 137 2.79 -2.29 1.32
C PHE A 137 4.13 -1.62 0.98
N SER A 138 4.69 -0.80 1.87
CA SER A 138 5.86 0.05 1.54
C SER A 138 5.62 0.93 0.32
N ALA A 139 4.38 1.32 0.07
CA ALA A 139 4.01 2.16 -1.04
C ALA A 139 4.60 3.58 -0.89
N PRO A 140 4.87 4.30 -1.98
CA PRO A 140 5.10 5.73 -1.90
C PRO A 140 3.90 6.40 -1.23
N LEU A 141 4.12 7.13 -0.12
CA LEU A 141 3.06 7.85 0.59
C LEU A 141 2.84 9.22 -0.08
N LEU A 142 2.36 9.21 -1.31
CA LEU A 142 2.06 10.41 -2.07
C LEU A 142 0.78 11.05 -1.50
N ILE A 143 0.89 12.28 -1.01
CA ILE A 143 -0.23 13.00 -0.38
C ILE A 143 -1.11 13.61 -1.47
N GLY A 144 -2.37 13.16 -1.55
CA GLY A 144 -3.36 13.64 -2.53
C GLY A 144 -4.31 14.71 -1.98
N CYS A 145 -4.08 15.23 -0.78
CA CYS A 145 -4.93 16.24 -0.16
C CYS A 145 -4.31 17.64 -0.20
N ASP A 146 -5.18 18.65 -0.01
CA ASP A 146 -4.79 20.04 0.16
C ASP A 146 -4.17 20.24 1.55
N LEU A 147 -2.85 20.46 1.60
CA LEU A 147 -2.10 20.64 2.85
C LEU A 147 -2.45 21.93 3.61
N GLU A 148 -3.00 22.93 2.93
CA GLU A 148 -3.45 24.17 3.58
C GLU A 148 -4.78 23.98 4.34
N LYS A 149 -5.47 22.88 4.10
CA LYS A 149 -6.78 22.54 4.68
C LYS A 149 -6.75 21.28 5.56
N LEU A 150 -5.60 20.96 6.12
CA LEU A 150 -5.51 19.83 7.06
C LEU A 150 -6.28 20.14 8.34
N ASP A 151 -7.19 19.23 8.70
CA ASP A 151 -7.74 19.15 10.04
C ASP A 151 -6.88 18.30 10.97
N ASP A 152 -7.14 18.34 12.26
CA ASP A 152 -6.37 17.58 13.27
C ASP A 152 -6.43 16.07 13.01
N PHE A 153 -7.56 15.55 12.52
CA PHE A 153 -7.71 14.14 12.20
C PHE A 153 -6.77 13.74 11.05
N THR A 154 -6.80 14.48 9.95
CA THR A 154 -5.95 14.21 8.77
C THR A 154 -4.47 14.41 9.10
N LEU A 155 -4.14 15.45 9.86
CA LEU A 155 -2.77 15.68 10.31
C LEU A 155 -2.25 14.52 11.14
N ASN A 156 -3.00 14.08 12.17
CA ASN A 156 -2.61 12.95 13.02
C ASN A 156 -2.51 11.63 12.22
N LEU A 157 -3.39 11.44 11.22
CA LEU A 157 -3.34 10.27 10.34
C LEU A 157 -2.03 10.24 9.51
N LEU A 158 -1.66 11.38 8.92
CA LEU A 158 -0.50 11.50 8.03
C LEU A 158 0.84 11.60 8.75
N THR A 159 0.85 11.95 10.04
CA THR A 159 2.09 12.17 10.82
C THR A 159 2.35 11.14 11.90
N ASN A 160 1.61 10.03 11.93
CA ASN A 160 1.89 8.94 12.86
C ASN A 160 3.25 8.28 12.52
N ASP A 161 4.26 8.55 13.33
CA ASP A 161 5.63 8.12 13.11
C ASP A 161 5.82 6.60 13.14
N GLU A 162 5.06 5.86 13.95
CA GLU A 162 5.15 4.40 14.00
C GLU A 162 4.57 3.73 12.74
N VAL A 163 3.47 4.27 12.21
CA VAL A 163 2.90 3.82 10.93
C VAL A 163 3.83 4.17 9.77
N ILE A 164 4.44 5.36 9.79
CA ILE A 164 5.44 5.78 8.80
C ILE A 164 6.69 4.91 8.90
N ALA A 165 7.17 4.59 10.11
CA ALA A 165 8.34 3.72 10.31
C ALA A 165 8.15 2.34 9.68
N VAL A 166 6.95 1.75 9.77
CA VAL A 166 6.64 0.49 9.06
C VAL A 166 6.75 0.65 7.54
N ASN A 167 6.26 1.77 6.99
CA ASN A 167 6.37 2.05 5.56
C ASN A 167 7.83 2.14 5.10
N GLN A 168 8.64 2.86 5.88
CA GLN A 168 10.03 3.21 5.56
C GLN A 168 11.06 2.20 6.07
N ASP A 169 10.62 1.04 6.53
CA ASP A 169 11.50 -0.01 7.02
C ASP A 169 12.59 -0.39 5.99
N ALA A 170 13.83 -0.54 6.49
CA ALA A 170 15.04 -0.70 5.67
C ALA A 170 15.06 -1.97 4.81
N LEU A 171 14.32 -3.03 5.18
CA LEU A 171 14.18 -4.21 4.32
C LEU A 171 13.49 -3.89 2.99
N GLY A 172 12.73 -2.81 2.91
CA GLY A 172 12.01 -2.41 1.71
C GLY A 172 10.98 -3.42 1.21
N LYS A 173 10.69 -4.45 1.99
CA LYS A 173 9.73 -5.51 1.62
C LYS A 173 8.30 -4.98 1.68
N GLN A 174 7.49 -5.41 0.75
CA GLN A 174 6.05 -5.22 0.81
C GLN A 174 5.42 -6.29 1.70
N GLY A 175 4.46 -5.90 2.55
CA GLY A 175 3.62 -6.85 3.27
C GLY A 175 2.69 -7.61 2.34
N VAL A 176 2.42 -8.87 2.67
CA VAL A 176 1.57 -9.78 1.88
C VAL A 176 0.43 -10.33 2.70
N CYS A 177 -0.68 -10.65 2.05
CA CYS A 177 -1.82 -11.31 2.69
C CYS A 177 -1.50 -12.79 2.94
N LEU A 178 -1.25 -13.16 4.19
CA LEU A 178 -0.95 -14.55 4.58
C LEU A 178 -2.19 -15.35 4.94
N GLN A 179 -3.30 -14.69 5.32
CA GLN A 179 -4.51 -15.37 5.71
C GLN A 179 -5.75 -14.54 5.39
N THR A 180 -6.83 -15.23 5.01
CA THR A 180 -8.16 -14.66 4.80
C THR A 180 -9.16 -15.43 5.64
N ILE A 181 -10.01 -14.71 6.39
CA ILE A 181 -11.10 -15.25 7.20
C ILE A 181 -12.38 -14.47 6.86
N GLY A 182 -13.20 -15.00 5.96
CA GLY A 182 -14.32 -14.25 5.38
C GLY A 182 -13.82 -12.98 4.69
N GLU A 183 -14.29 -11.81 5.11
CA GLU A 183 -13.85 -10.51 4.59
C GLU A 183 -12.62 -9.93 5.32
N LEU A 184 -12.14 -10.59 6.38
CA LEU A 184 -10.94 -10.19 7.09
C LEU A 184 -9.70 -10.71 6.34
N ARG A 185 -8.80 -9.81 5.96
CA ARG A 185 -7.49 -10.13 5.39
C ARG A 185 -6.39 -9.75 6.36
N ILE A 186 -5.42 -10.63 6.51
CA ILE A 186 -4.32 -10.47 7.45
C ILE A 186 -3.03 -10.32 6.66
N TYR A 187 -2.56 -9.08 6.58
CA TYR A 187 -1.30 -8.74 5.93
C TYR A 187 -0.17 -8.75 6.94
N VAL A 188 0.97 -9.27 6.54
CA VAL A 188 2.17 -9.36 7.37
C VAL A 188 3.36 -8.81 6.61
N LYS A 189 4.17 -8.02 7.29
CA LYS A 189 5.44 -7.48 6.81
C LYS A 189 6.54 -7.78 7.81
N ASP A 190 7.65 -8.38 7.33
CA ASP A 190 8.88 -8.48 8.11
C ASP A 190 9.52 -7.11 8.23
N LEU A 191 10.06 -6.80 9.41
CA LEU A 191 10.79 -5.57 9.68
C LEU A 191 12.27 -5.88 9.97
N GLU A 192 13.11 -4.89 9.74
CA GLU A 192 14.58 -5.02 9.84
C GLU A 192 15.04 -5.41 11.25
N ASP A 193 14.34 -4.94 12.28
CA ASP A 193 14.62 -5.28 13.68
C ASP A 193 14.20 -6.70 14.10
N GLY A 194 13.71 -7.51 13.15
CA GLY A 194 13.23 -8.87 13.37
C GLY A 194 11.79 -8.96 13.88
N SER A 195 11.14 -7.84 14.16
CA SER A 195 9.71 -7.81 14.48
C SER A 195 8.84 -7.94 13.23
N LYS A 196 7.53 -8.04 13.41
CA LYS A 196 6.56 -8.11 12.31
C LYS A 196 5.45 -7.08 12.48
N ALA A 197 5.17 -6.32 11.43
CA ALA A 197 3.96 -5.54 11.35
C ALA A 197 2.82 -6.41 10.79
N VAL A 198 1.64 -6.34 11.42
CA VAL A 198 0.46 -7.12 11.04
C VAL A 198 -0.75 -6.19 10.95
N ALA A 199 -1.36 -6.12 9.78
CA ALA A 199 -2.62 -5.42 9.56
C ALA A 199 -3.77 -6.44 9.43
N PHE A 200 -4.65 -6.44 10.40
CA PHE A 200 -5.92 -7.17 10.36
C PHE A 200 -6.96 -6.26 9.70
N ALA A 201 -7.09 -6.34 8.40
CA ALA A 201 -7.91 -5.46 7.57
C ALA A 201 -9.29 -6.07 7.30
N ASN A 202 -10.33 -5.44 7.81
CA ASN A 202 -11.70 -5.87 7.62
C ASN A 202 -12.32 -5.17 6.40
N PHE A 203 -12.46 -5.91 5.30
CA PHE A 203 -13.10 -5.42 4.07
C PHE A 203 -14.62 -5.61 4.06
N GLY A 204 -15.18 -6.18 5.14
CA GLY A 204 -16.61 -6.45 5.29
C GLY A 204 -17.37 -5.25 5.85
N ARG A 205 -18.69 -5.30 5.69
CA ARG A 205 -19.65 -4.29 6.15
C ARG A 205 -20.02 -4.40 7.62
N GLU A 206 -19.60 -5.49 8.26
CA GLU A 206 -19.89 -5.76 9.67
C GLU A 206 -18.59 -5.69 10.47
N LYS A 207 -18.72 -5.30 11.73
CA LYS A 207 -17.63 -5.35 12.71
C LYS A 207 -17.21 -6.81 12.91
N VAL A 208 -15.90 -7.04 12.98
CA VAL A 208 -15.31 -8.35 13.28
C VAL A 208 -14.81 -8.36 14.71
N THR A 209 -15.35 -9.30 15.52
CA THR A 209 -14.88 -9.56 16.87
C THR A 209 -14.53 -11.04 16.97
N LEU A 210 -13.24 -11.35 17.16
CA LEU A 210 -12.78 -12.74 17.26
C LEU A 210 -11.51 -12.88 18.10
N PRO A 211 -11.34 -14.02 18.82
CA PRO A 211 -10.07 -14.38 19.43
C PRO A 211 -9.16 -15.01 18.38
N TYR A 212 -8.17 -14.22 17.88
CA TYR A 212 -7.21 -14.70 16.91
C TYR A 212 -6.11 -15.56 17.57
N LYS A 213 -5.83 -16.75 17.02
CA LYS A 213 -4.89 -17.73 17.58
C LYS A 213 -3.88 -18.28 16.58
N ASP A 214 -4.08 -18.06 15.29
CA ASP A 214 -3.29 -18.68 14.21
C ASP A 214 -1.96 -17.97 13.92
N PHE A 215 -1.28 -17.48 14.96
CA PHE A 215 -0.05 -16.70 14.83
C PHE A 215 1.07 -17.41 14.08
N LYS A 216 1.14 -18.74 14.17
CA LYS A 216 2.13 -19.54 13.41
C LYS A 216 1.98 -19.39 11.90
N LYS A 217 0.76 -19.19 11.41
CA LYS A 217 0.51 -18.90 9.99
C LYS A 217 1.08 -17.55 9.55
N LEU A 218 1.29 -16.64 10.51
CA LEU A 218 1.90 -15.33 10.29
C LEU A 218 3.43 -15.33 10.54
N GLY A 219 4.00 -16.51 10.85
CA GLY A 219 5.41 -16.64 11.24
C GLY A 219 5.72 -15.98 12.57
N ILE A 220 4.75 -15.94 13.50
CA ILE A 220 4.88 -15.37 14.85
C ILE A 220 4.74 -16.51 15.86
N SER A 221 5.68 -16.61 16.82
CA SER A 221 5.69 -17.64 17.86
C SER A 221 6.33 -17.12 19.14
N GLY A 222 6.09 -17.82 20.25
CA GLY A 222 6.67 -17.50 21.55
C GLY A 222 6.04 -16.28 22.21
N VAL A 223 6.79 -15.64 23.10
CA VAL A 223 6.32 -14.46 23.83
C VAL A 223 6.55 -13.21 23.00
N GLN A 224 5.48 -12.43 22.85
CA GLN A 224 5.47 -11.21 22.04
C GLN A 224 4.93 -10.04 22.84
N THR A 225 5.57 -8.87 22.75
CA THR A 225 4.90 -7.60 23.02
C THR A 225 4.09 -7.22 21.80
N VAL A 226 2.82 -6.88 22.01
CA VAL A 226 1.91 -6.41 20.94
C VAL A 226 1.72 -4.91 21.09
N ARG A 227 2.23 -4.16 20.13
CA ARG A 227 2.13 -2.70 20.08
C ARG A 227 1.06 -2.27 19.08
N ASP A 228 0.11 -1.47 19.52
CA ASP A 228 -0.87 -0.79 18.66
C ASP A 228 -0.21 0.44 18.02
N LEU A 229 0.02 0.37 16.71
CA LEU A 229 0.74 1.41 15.97
C LEU A 229 -0.04 2.73 15.88
N TRP A 230 -1.38 2.64 15.78
CA TRP A 230 -2.21 3.85 15.74
C TRP A 230 -2.29 4.56 17.09
N ARG A 231 -2.32 3.80 18.18
CA ARG A 231 -2.37 4.34 19.55
C ARG A 231 -1.01 4.52 20.17
N GLN A 232 0.05 4.07 19.48
CA GLN A 232 1.45 4.19 19.92
C GLN A 232 1.67 3.65 21.33
N LYS A 233 1.05 2.52 21.65
CA LYS A 233 1.15 1.90 22.97
C LYS A 233 1.15 0.37 22.92
N ASP A 234 1.82 -0.23 23.90
CA ASP A 234 1.75 -1.66 24.11
C ASP A 234 0.38 -2.02 24.71
N ILE A 235 -0.31 -2.94 24.05
CA ILE A 235 -1.66 -3.36 24.43
C ILE A 235 -1.69 -4.74 25.10
N ALA A 236 -0.67 -5.57 24.86
CA ALA A 236 -0.57 -6.90 25.45
C ALA A 236 0.86 -7.41 25.42
N GLU A 237 1.16 -8.29 26.39
CA GLU A 237 2.24 -9.25 26.30
C GLU A 237 1.62 -10.65 26.29
N ILE A 238 1.85 -11.40 25.23
CA ILE A 238 1.20 -12.70 25.02
C ILE A 238 2.20 -13.79 24.59
N ASN A 239 2.01 -14.99 25.09
CA ASN A 239 2.62 -16.17 24.49
C ASN A 239 1.70 -16.69 23.39
N THR A 240 2.07 -16.44 22.13
CA THR A 240 1.24 -16.73 20.95
C THR A 240 1.06 -18.23 20.70
N ASP A 241 1.88 -19.09 21.30
CA ASP A 241 1.72 -20.55 21.24
C ASP A 241 0.65 -21.07 22.21
N LYS A 242 0.26 -20.26 23.19
CA LYS A 242 -0.66 -20.65 24.26
C LYS A 242 -1.95 -19.82 24.31
N LYS A 243 -1.89 -18.55 23.91
CA LYS A 243 -2.97 -17.57 24.12
C LYS A 243 -3.27 -16.82 22.82
N GLY A 244 -4.55 -16.55 22.57
CA GLY A 244 -5.01 -15.70 21.49
C GLY A 244 -5.02 -14.23 21.85
N LEU A 245 -5.12 -13.38 20.83
CA LEU A 245 -5.37 -11.94 20.94
C LEU A 245 -6.84 -11.69 20.56
N SER A 246 -7.57 -10.98 21.42
CA SER A 246 -8.93 -10.55 21.08
C SER A 246 -8.84 -9.39 20.08
N LEU A 247 -9.43 -9.58 18.92
CA LEU A 247 -9.55 -8.55 17.88
C LEU A 247 -10.96 -7.97 17.91
N ASP A 248 -11.02 -6.65 17.73
CA ASP A 248 -12.26 -5.88 17.64
C ASP A 248 -12.06 -4.82 16.55
N ILE A 249 -12.52 -5.14 15.33
CA ILE A 249 -12.20 -4.38 14.12
C ILE A 249 -13.48 -3.86 13.50
N PRO A 250 -13.63 -2.52 13.33
CA PRO A 250 -14.80 -1.94 12.69
C PRO A 250 -15.05 -2.46 11.28
N ALA A 251 -16.26 -2.26 10.78
CA ALA A 251 -16.54 -2.42 9.36
C ALA A 251 -15.63 -1.48 8.55
N HIS A 252 -15.02 -1.99 7.47
CA HIS A 252 -14.06 -1.28 6.64
C HIS A 252 -12.86 -0.70 7.44
N GLY A 253 -12.55 -1.29 8.60
CA GLY A 253 -11.51 -0.81 9.51
C GLY A 253 -10.32 -1.75 9.60
N VAL A 254 -9.36 -1.38 10.44
CA VAL A 254 -8.12 -2.11 10.63
C VAL A 254 -7.71 -2.14 12.10
N ALA A 255 -7.12 -3.27 12.52
CA ALA A 255 -6.25 -3.33 13.70
C ALA A 255 -4.82 -3.49 13.20
N TYR A 256 -3.94 -2.54 13.51
CA TYR A 256 -2.60 -2.48 12.97
C TYR A 256 -1.57 -2.55 14.09
N TYR A 257 -0.88 -3.69 14.17
CA TYR A 257 -0.03 -4.03 15.30
C TYR A 257 1.39 -4.38 14.86
N LYS A 258 2.35 -4.09 15.75
CA LYS A 258 3.72 -4.61 15.68
C LYS A 258 3.89 -5.69 16.74
N PHE A 259 4.39 -6.85 16.32
CA PHE A 259 4.73 -7.97 17.18
C PHE A 259 6.25 -8.01 17.39
N ILE A 260 6.66 -7.83 18.63
CA ILE A 260 8.06 -7.72 19.04
C ILE A 260 8.39 -8.93 19.91
N SER A 261 9.30 -9.78 19.46
CA SER A 261 9.70 -10.98 20.21
C SER A 261 10.47 -10.61 21.46
N LEU A 262 10.00 -11.11 22.59
CA LEU A 262 10.74 -11.07 23.85
C LEU A 262 11.69 -12.28 23.86
N LYS A 263 12.99 -11.98 23.91
CA LYS A 263 14.07 -12.99 24.00
C LYS A 263 14.09 -13.68 25.33
#